data_60d2b6afeb8cea2a2cca8c60f9d14001
#
_entry.id   60d2b6afeb8cea2a2cca8c60f9d14001
#
_cell.length_a   1.000
_cell.length_b   1.000
_cell.length_c   1.000
_cell.angle_alpha   90.00
_cell.angle_beta   90.00
_cell.angle_gamma   90.00
#
_symmetry.space_group_name_H-M   'P 1'
#
loop_
_entity.id
_entity.type
_entity.pdbx_description
1 polymer ?
#
loop_
_entity_poly.entity_id
_entity_poly.type
_entity_poly.pdbx_seq_one_letter_code
_entity_poly.pdbx_strand_id
1 'polypeptide(L)'
;PFSITGYTFTEARVLYVTLTENNCTGQGEATGVYYLDESADSMLVQANSIKKELEQGVDREALQTLLPAGGARNAIDCALWDLEAKLSGQSIWELTDIEPHDITTVNTVGIDTLEKMAAIAAAFDTPVIKVKLDNRLCLERIQAIRAARPDAEIVVDVNQGWTFEQLKTFAPQFKALGIAMIEQ
;
A
#
# COMPACT_ATOMS: atom_id res chain seq x y z
N PRO A 1 -11.04 0.73 12.91
CA PRO A 1 -11.42 0.38 11.53
C PRO A 1 -10.92 1.45 10.55
N PHE A 2 -10.63 1.04 9.32
CA PHE A 2 -10.21 1.90 8.23
C PHE A 2 -11.13 1.65 7.02
N SER A 3 -11.79 2.70 6.52
CA SER A 3 -12.79 2.59 5.46
C SER A 3 -12.32 3.19 4.15
N ILE A 4 -12.56 2.46 3.08
CA ILE A 4 -12.40 2.85 1.68
C ILE A 4 -13.74 2.62 0.96
N THR A 5 -13.81 2.92 -0.33
CA THR A 5 -15.01 2.62 -1.14
C THR A 5 -15.38 1.14 -1.05
N GLY A 6 -16.59 0.88 -0.57
CA GLY A 6 -17.17 -0.47 -0.53
C GLY A 6 -16.61 -1.43 0.52
N TYR A 7 -15.57 -1.04 1.29
CA TYR A 7 -14.97 -1.94 2.28
C TYR A 7 -14.50 -1.24 3.54
N THR A 8 -14.63 -1.92 4.69
CA THR A 8 -14.09 -1.45 5.97
C THR A 8 -13.20 -2.53 6.59
N PHE A 9 -11.94 -2.20 6.75
CA PHE A 9 -10.95 -3.05 7.41
C PHE A 9 -11.06 -2.91 8.93
N THR A 10 -11.26 -4.01 9.62
CA THR A 10 -11.21 -4.09 11.08
C THR A 10 -9.92 -4.76 11.58
N GLU A 11 -9.31 -5.55 10.72
CA GLU A 11 -8.02 -6.24 10.91
C GLU A 11 -7.29 -6.34 9.57
N ALA A 12 -5.99 -6.55 9.60
CA ALA A 12 -5.19 -6.93 8.45
C ALA A 12 -4.61 -8.33 8.71
N ARG A 13 -5.07 -9.35 7.95
CA ARG A 13 -4.47 -10.68 7.96
C ARG A 13 -3.38 -10.72 6.90
N VAL A 14 -2.19 -11.11 7.31
CA VAL A 14 -1.00 -11.13 6.46
C VAL A 14 -0.43 -12.53 6.33
N LEU A 15 0.25 -12.80 5.21
CA LEU A 15 1.23 -13.86 5.11
C LEU A 15 2.57 -13.29 5.57
N TYR A 16 3.13 -13.86 6.62
CA TYR A 16 4.48 -13.53 7.09
C TYR A 16 5.43 -14.68 6.76
N VAL A 17 6.52 -14.38 6.07
CA VAL A 17 7.50 -15.35 5.61
C VAL A 17 8.83 -15.12 6.33
N THR A 18 9.44 -16.21 6.77
CA THR A 18 10.79 -16.23 7.34
C THR A 18 11.62 -17.27 6.59
N LEU A 19 12.74 -16.84 6.03
CA LEU A 19 13.73 -17.69 5.37
C LEU A 19 15.03 -17.63 6.15
N THR A 20 15.65 -18.78 6.44
CA THR A 20 16.89 -18.83 7.24
C THR A 20 17.97 -19.61 6.50
N GLU A 21 19.15 -19.00 6.38
CA GLU A 21 20.36 -19.60 5.82
C GLU A 21 21.59 -19.08 6.57
N ASN A 22 22.56 -19.96 6.87
CA ASN A 22 23.85 -19.59 7.49
C ASN A 22 23.73 -18.66 8.72
N ASN A 23 22.72 -18.89 9.59
CA ASN A 23 22.38 -18.06 10.75
C ASN A 23 21.84 -16.64 10.43
N CYS A 24 21.62 -16.31 9.17
CA CYS A 24 20.89 -15.12 8.75
C CYS A 24 19.44 -15.44 8.53
N THR A 25 18.55 -14.50 8.87
CA THR A 25 17.11 -14.65 8.72
C THR A 25 16.55 -13.47 7.95
N GLY A 26 16.00 -13.76 6.76
CA GLY A 26 15.24 -12.82 5.95
C GLY A 26 13.75 -12.89 6.28
N GLN A 27 13.08 -11.76 6.23
CA GLN A 27 11.68 -11.60 6.58
C GLN A 27 10.92 -10.85 5.48
N GLY A 28 9.70 -11.29 5.20
CA GLY A 28 8.82 -10.63 4.26
C GLY A 28 7.37 -10.79 4.65
N GLU A 29 6.54 -9.84 4.25
CA GLU A 29 5.13 -9.77 4.60
C GLU A 29 4.31 -9.30 3.41
N ALA A 30 3.10 -9.84 3.27
CA ALA A 30 2.11 -9.30 2.34
C ALA A 30 0.69 -9.48 2.87
N THR A 31 -0.18 -8.55 2.52
CA THR A 31 -1.63 -8.70 2.65
C THR A 31 -2.23 -9.10 1.30
N GLY A 32 -3.30 -9.87 1.32
CA GLY A 32 -4.02 -10.24 0.09
C GLY A 32 -4.84 -9.08 -0.47
N VAL A 33 -5.00 -9.06 -1.77
CA VAL A 33 -5.83 -8.08 -2.48
C VAL A 33 -7.25 -8.63 -2.59
N TYR A 34 -8.16 -8.13 -1.75
CA TYR A 34 -9.51 -8.67 -1.58
C TYR A 34 -10.34 -8.70 -2.88
N TYR A 35 -10.21 -7.71 -3.76
CA TYR A 35 -10.93 -7.67 -5.03
C TYR A 35 -10.32 -8.56 -6.13
N LEU A 36 -9.21 -9.25 -5.83
CA LEU A 36 -8.60 -10.31 -6.64
C LEU A 36 -8.80 -11.69 -5.99
N ASP A 37 -9.73 -11.82 -5.03
CA ASP A 37 -10.00 -13.03 -4.25
C ASP A 37 -8.75 -13.60 -3.54
N GLU A 38 -7.80 -12.73 -3.22
CA GLU A 38 -6.58 -13.10 -2.53
C GLU A 38 -6.75 -12.94 -1.02
N SER A 39 -6.44 -13.97 -0.25
CA SER A 39 -6.53 -14.01 1.20
C SER A 39 -5.24 -14.53 1.83
N ALA A 40 -5.06 -14.31 3.15
CA ALA A 40 -3.92 -14.88 3.87
C ALA A 40 -3.86 -16.41 3.72
N ASP A 41 -5.02 -17.08 3.71
CA ASP A 41 -5.10 -18.54 3.57
C ASP A 41 -4.73 -18.99 2.15
N SER A 42 -5.19 -18.31 1.09
CA SER A 42 -4.79 -18.62 -0.29
C SER A 42 -3.31 -18.35 -0.54
N MET A 43 -2.77 -17.27 0.01
CA MET A 43 -1.34 -16.97 -0.05
C MET A 43 -0.50 -18.03 0.66
N LEU A 44 -0.94 -18.51 1.82
CA LEU A 44 -0.27 -19.58 2.56
C LEU A 44 -0.22 -20.89 1.76
N VAL A 45 -1.31 -21.24 1.07
CA VAL A 45 -1.34 -22.39 0.18
C VAL A 45 -0.33 -22.24 -0.96
N GLN A 46 -0.27 -21.08 -1.61
CA GLN A 46 0.71 -20.80 -2.66
C GLN A 46 2.14 -20.89 -2.15
N ALA A 47 2.46 -20.26 -1.01
CA ALA A 47 3.80 -20.31 -0.43
C ALA A 47 4.23 -21.75 -0.10
N ASN A 48 3.32 -22.54 0.47
CA ASN A 48 3.60 -23.96 0.77
C ASN A 48 3.77 -24.83 -0.47
N SER A 49 3.17 -24.46 -1.60
CA SER A 49 3.30 -25.24 -2.84
C SER A 49 4.71 -25.28 -3.42
N ILE A 50 5.54 -24.27 -3.10
CA ILE A 50 6.94 -24.16 -3.54
C ILE A 50 7.95 -24.29 -2.39
N LYS A 51 7.50 -24.83 -1.24
CA LYS A 51 8.36 -24.94 -0.06
C LYS A 51 9.64 -25.73 -0.31
N LYS A 52 9.56 -26.82 -1.08
CA LYS A 52 10.73 -27.64 -1.41
C LYS A 52 11.76 -26.87 -2.25
N GLU A 53 11.30 -26.10 -3.20
CA GLU A 53 12.12 -25.26 -4.06
C GLU A 53 12.82 -24.19 -3.23
N LEU A 54 12.11 -23.55 -2.31
CA LEU A 54 12.69 -22.59 -1.37
C LEU A 54 13.76 -23.23 -0.48
N GLU A 55 13.52 -24.42 0.05
CA GLU A 55 14.49 -25.17 0.87
C GLU A 55 15.74 -25.62 0.04
N GLN A 56 15.64 -25.62 -1.29
CA GLN A 56 16.76 -25.90 -2.20
C GLN A 56 17.53 -24.66 -2.63
N GLY A 57 17.14 -23.47 -2.17
CA GLY A 57 17.86 -22.22 -2.43
C GLY A 57 17.40 -21.50 -3.70
N VAL A 58 16.10 -21.32 -3.88
CA VAL A 58 15.53 -20.51 -4.95
C VAL A 58 15.94 -19.04 -4.78
N ASP A 59 16.41 -18.43 -5.85
CA ASP A 59 16.66 -17.00 -5.91
C ASP A 59 15.42 -16.19 -6.35
N ARG A 60 15.55 -14.87 -6.33
CA ARG A 60 14.45 -13.94 -6.66
C ARG A 60 14.00 -14.04 -8.13
N GLU A 61 14.91 -14.36 -9.05
CA GLU A 61 14.60 -14.49 -10.49
C GLU A 61 13.80 -15.76 -10.73
N ALA A 62 14.24 -16.89 -10.20
CA ALA A 62 13.55 -18.16 -10.30
C ALA A 62 12.15 -18.10 -9.64
N LEU A 63 12.00 -17.40 -8.52
CA LEU A 63 10.71 -17.18 -7.86
C LEU A 63 9.65 -16.60 -8.81
N GLN A 64 10.05 -15.71 -9.75
CA GLN A 64 9.10 -15.08 -10.70
C GLN A 64 8.40 -16.10 -11.61
N THR A 65 8.99 -17.27 -11.80
CA THR A 65 8.43 -18.34 -12.62
C THR A 65 7.69 -19.40 -11.80
N LEU A 66 7.99 -19.52 -10.53
CA LEU A 66 7.40 -20.52 -9.62
C LEU A 66 6.01 -20.12 -9.11
N LEU A 67 5.79 -18.82 -8.89
CA LEU A 67 4.51 -18.30 -8.42
C LEU A 67 3.97 -17.20 -9.34
N PRO A 68 2.65 -17.12 -9.49
CA PRO A 68 2.03 -15.99 -10.16
C PRO A 68 2.30 -14.67 -9.39
N ALA A 69 2.13 -13.53 -10.06
CA ALA A 69 2.11 -12.23 -9.39
C ALA A 69 1.02 -12.22 -8.31
N GLY A 70 1.35 -11.74 -7.11
CA GLY A 70 0.43 -11.69 -5.98
C GLY A 70 1.15 -11.60 -4.65
N GLY A 71 0.38 -11.59 -3.56
CA GLY A 71 0.90 -11.38 -2.21
C GLY A 71 1.83 -12.51 -1.75
N ALA A 72 1.58 -13.77 -2.10
CA ALA A 72 2.46 -14.86 -1.73
C ALA A 72 3.87 -14.67 -2.33
N ARG A 73 3.95 -14.36 -3.64
CA ARG A 73 5.22 -14.09 -4.30
C ARG A 73 5.90 -12.85 -3.71
N ASN A 74 5.14 -11.79 -3.46
CA ASN A 74 5.66 -10.56 -2.84
C ASN A 74 6.27 -10.81 -1.46
N ALA A 75 5.59 -11.54 -0.58
CA ALA A 75 6.11 -11.84 0.76
C ALA A 75 7.41 -12.67 0.71
N ILE A 76 7.47 -13.66 -0.19
CA ILE A 76 8.69 -14.47 -0.36
C ILE A 76 9.82 -13.65 -1.00
N ASP A 77 9.53 -12.82 -2.00
CA ASP A 77 10.51 -11.94 -2.64
C ASP A 77 11.13 -10.96 -1.64
N CYS A 78 10.31 -10.33 -0.81
CA CYS A 78 10.80 -9.47 0.27
C CYS A 78 11.70 -10.23 1.26
N ALA A 79 11.32 -11.47 1.62
CA ALA A 79 12.14 -12.29 2.51
C ALA A 79 13.49 -12.69 1.87
N LEU A 80 13.51 -12.97 0.55
CA LEU A 80 14.74 -13.24 -0.19
C LEU A 80 15.65 -12.02 -0.27
N TRP A 81 15.11 -10.83 -0.54
CA TRP A 81 15.86 -9.58 -0.52
C TRP A 81 16.50 -9.31 0.84
N ASP A 82 15.74 -9.46 1.92
CA ASP A 82 16.25 -9.26 3.28
C ASP A 82 17.30 -10.31 3.66
N LEU A 83 17.13 -11.56 3.24
CA LEU A 83 18.10 -12.63 3.45
C LEU A 83 19.40 -12.37 2.68
N GLU A 84 19.33 -12.02 1.40
CA GLU A 84 20.48 -11.71 0.54
C GLU A 84 21.29 -10.54 1.10
N ALA A 85 20.62 -9.46 1.53
CA ALA A 85 21.27 -8.33 2.17
C ALA A 85 22.05 -8.73 3.43
N LYS A 86 21.45 -9.55 4.29
CA LYS A 86 22.08 -10.04 5.52
C LYS A 86 23.22 -11.03 5.27
N LEU A 87 23.09 -11.90 4.28
CA LEU A 87 24.14 -12.85 3.90
C LEU A 87 25.36 -12.16 3.29
N SER A 88 25.14 -11.15 2.44
CA SER A 88 26.21 -10.39 1.81
C SER A 88 26.82 -9.32 2.71
N GLY A 89 26.12 -8.92 3.79
CA GLY A 89 26.51 -7.79 4.63
C GLY A 89 26.31 -6.43 3.95
N GLN A 90 25.53 -6.38 2.87
CA GLN A 90 25.22 -5.17 2.11
C GLN A 90 23.80 -4.69 2.45
N SER A 91 23.58 -3.39 2.34
CA SER A 91 22.23 -2.82 2.35
C SER A 91 21.52 -3.08 1.01
N ILE A 92 20.17 -2.97 1.00
CA ILE A 92 19.40 -3.04 -0.25
C ILE A 92 19.83 -1.95 -1.25
N TRP A 93 20.22 -0.77 -0.76
CA TRP A 93 20.74 0.31 -1.59
C TRP A 93 22.00 -0.10 -2.35
N GLU A 94 22.95 -0.74 -1.66
CA GLU A 94 24.17 -1.26 -2.26
C GLU A 94 23.90 -2.40 -3.24
N LEU A 95 22.96 -3.32 -2.92
CA LEU A 95 22.58 -4.42 -3.81
C LEU A 95 21.90 -3.93 -5.10
N THR A 96 21.22 -2.79 -5.03
CA THR A 96 20.47 -2.23 -6.17
C THR A 96 21.18 -1.07 -6.86
N ASP A 97 22.37 -0.67 -6.37
CA ASP A 97 23.13 0.50 -6.86
C ASP A 97 22.28 1.80 -6.87
N ILE A 98 21.48 1.96 -5.81
CA ILE A 98 20.61 3.13 -5.62
C ILE A 98 21.17 3.99 -4.50
N GLU A 99 21.42 5.26 -4.76
CA GLU A 99 21.81 6.22 -3.73
C GLU A 99 20.61 6.52 -2.82
N PRO A 100 20.71 6.28 -1.48
CA PRO A 100 19.60 6.56 -0.58
C PRO A 100 19.39 8.07 -0.41
N HIS A 101 18.13 8.50 -0.41
CA HIS A 101 17.75 9.87 -0.14
C HIS A 101 16.41 9.91 0.62
N ASP A 102 16.16 11.04 1.28
CA ASP A 102 14.91 11.24 2.00
C ASP A 102 13.70 11.26 1.06
N ILE A 103 12.65 10.57 1.47
CA ILE A 103 11.38 10.49 0.73
C ILE A 103 10.28 11.07 1.63
N THR A 104 9.49 11.98 1.06
CA THR A 104 8.28 12.46 1.73
C THR A 104 7.20 11.38 1.68
N THR A 105 6.80 10.90 2.85
CA THR A 105 5.68 9.96 2.98
C THR A 105 4.33 10.67 2.96
N VAL A 106 3.27 9.91 2.80
CA VAL A 106 1.88 10.39 2.82
C VAL A 106 1.10 9.71 3.94
N ASN A 107 0.33 10.49 4.71
CA ASN A 107 -0.62 9.96 5.68
C ASN A 107 -2.02 9.91 5.07
N THR A 108 -2.75 8.83 5.34
CA THR A 108 -4.05 8.57 4.72
C THR A 108 -5.20 8.83 5.68
N VAL A 109 -6.17 9.63 5.21
CA VAL A 109 -7.48 9.82 5.86
C VAL A 109 -8.48 8.85 5.22
N GLY A 110 -9.00 7.91 6.02
CA GLY A 110 -10.07 7.00 5.61
C GLY A 110 -11.43 7.69 5.54
N ILE A 111 -12.41 7.03 4.92
CA ILE A 111 -13.79 7.55 4.80
C ILE A 111 -14.47 7.56 6.18
N ASP A 112 -14.95 8.73 6.59
CA ASP A 112 -15.76 8.95 7.81
C ASP A 112 -16.65 10.21 7.63
N THR A 113 -17.17 10.75 8.73
CA THR A 113 -17.87 12.04 8.72
C THR A 113 -16.91 13.20 8.39
N LEU A 114 -17.44 14.31 7.90
CA LEU A 114 -16.63 15.50 7.52
C LEU A 114 -15.77 15.98 8.67
N GLU A 115 -16.34 16.06 9.88
CA GLU A 115 -15.70 16.53 11.08
C GLU A 115 -14.53 15.63 11.51
N LYS A 116 -14.73 14.31 11.46
CA LYS A 116 -13.68 13.36 11.80
C LYS A 116 -12.55 13.35 10.78
N MET A 117 -12.88 13.38 9.48
CA MET A 117 -11.88 13.43 8.43
C MET A 117 -11.03 14.71 8.55
N ALA A 118 -11.66 15.86 8.79
CA ALA A 118 -10.97 17.12 9.02
C ALA A 118 -10.07 17.07 10.28
N ALA A 119 -10.59 16.51 11.38
CA ALA A 119 -9.83 16.38 12.62
C ALA A 119 -8.60 15.44 12.48
N ILE A 120 -8.75 14.32 11.75
CA ILE A 120 -7.63 13.41 11.44
C ILE A 120 -6.58 14.14 10.59
N ALA A 121 -7.01 14.82 9.54
CA ALA A 121 -6.12 15.57 8.68
C ALA A 121 -5.36 16.68 9.44
N ALA A 122 -6.03 17.40 10.34
CA ALA A 122 -5.41 18.42 11.17
C ALA A 122 -4.36 17.87 12.15
N ALA A 123 -4.47 16.60 12.55
CA ALA A 123 -3.52 15.96 13.46
C ALA A 123 -2.24 15.46 12.76
N PHE A 124 -2.21 15.42 11.43
CA PHE A 124 -1.02 15.01 10.68
C PHE A 124 -0.02 16.17 10.59
N ASP A 125 1.25 15.85 10.74
CA ASP A 125 2.38 16.78 10.54
C ASP A 125 3.03 16.64 9.15
N THR A 126 2.61 15.63 8.35
CA THR A 126 3.12 15.41 6.99
C THR A 126 2.62 16.47 6.02
N PRO A 127 3.46 16.91 5.06
CA PRO A 127 3.07 17.90 4.05
C PRO A 127 2.10 17.33 3.00
N VAL A 128 2.01 16.00 2.86
CA VAL A 128 1.14 15.33 1.87
C VAL A 128 0.11 14.46 2.57
N ILE A 129 -1.15 14.61 2.17
CA ILE A 129 -2.29 13.86 2.72
C ILE A 129 -3.00 13.12 1.59
N LYS A 130 -3.15 11.80 1.73
CA LYS A 130 -4.00 10.98 0.86
C LYS A 130 -5.39 10.86 1.47
N VAL A 131 -6.43 11.16 0.71
CA VAL A 131 -7.83 11.12 1.17
C VAL A 131 -8.59 10.05 0.42
N LYS A 132 -9.16 9.11 1.16
CA LYS A 132 -10.08 8.10 0.61
C LYS A 132 -11.46 8.71 0.43
N LEU A 133 -12.05 8.55 -0.75
CA LEU A 133 -13.42 8.98 -1.06
C LEU A 133 -14.22 7.85 -1.68
N ASP A 134 -15.51 7.87 -1.44
CA ASP A 134 -16.52 7.14 -2.20
C ASP A 134 -17.23 8.10 -3.19
N ASN A 135 -18.46 7.79 -3.58
CA ASN A 135 -19.26 8.64 -4.46
C ASN A 135 -20.20 9.61 -3.69
N ARG A 136 -20.01 9.78 -2.38
CA ARG A 136 -20.89 10.60 -1.51
C ARG A 136 -20.10 11.74 -0.89
N LEU A 137 -20.69 12.93 -0.84
CA LEU A 137 -20.12 14.11 -0.17
C LEU A 137 -18.66 14.37 -0.54
N CYS A 138 -18.27 14.06 -1.79
CA CYS A 138 -16.87 14.12 -2.22
C CYS A 138 -16.30 15.52 -2.08
N LEU A 139 -17.06 16.52 -2.53
CA LEU A 139 -16.63 17.91 -2.51
C LEU A 139 -16.59 18.45 -1.08
N GLU A 140 -17.63 18.17 -0.30
CA GLU A 140 -17.75 18.61 1.08
C GLU A 140 -16.63 18.05 1.98
N ARG A 141 -16.28 16.78 1.80
CA ARG A 141 -15.16 16.15 2.50
C ARG A 141 -13.84 16.84 2.18
N ILE A 142 -13.58 17.08 0.91
CA ILE A 142 -12.34 17.75 0.49
C ILE A 142 -12.31 19.21 0.97
N GLN A 143 -13.43 19.93 0.93
CA GLN A 143 -13.52 21.28 1.47
C GLN A 143 -13.22 21.32 2.97
N ALA A 144 -13.77 20.37 3.75
CA ALA A 144 -13.50 20.27 5.18
C ALA A 144 -12.02 19.98 5.49
N ILE A 145 -11.41 19.05 4.73
CA ILE A 145 -9.98 18.73 4.89
C ILE A 145 -9.10 19.90 4.46
N ARG A 146 -9.40 20.56 3.33
CA ARG A 146 -8.66 21.72 2.86
C ARG A 146 -8.73 22.88 3.85
N ALA A 147 -9.90 23.10 4.48
CA ALA A 147 -10.05 24.11 5.52
C ALA A 147 -9.21 23.79 6.77
N ALA A 148 -9.10 22.51 7.14
CA ALA A 148 -8.29 22.05 8.27
C ALA A 148 -6.77 22.07 7.97
N ARG A 149 -6.38 21.86 6.71
CA ARG A 149 -5.00 21.81 6.23
C ARG A 149 -4.85 22.65 4.94
N PRO A 150 -4.84 23.97 5.06
CA PRO A 150 -4.68 24.87 3.90
C PRO A 150 -3.30 24.75 3.23
N ASP A 151 -2.30 24.28 3.97
CA ASP A 151 -0.89 24.13 3.59
C ASP A 151 -0.58 22.82 2.90
N ALA A 152 -1.36 21.75 3.13
CA ALA A 152 -1.02 20.42 2.68
C ALA A 152 -1.25 20.19 1.19
N GLU A 153 -0.39 19.43 0.56
CA GLU A 153 -0.69 18.80 -0.72
C GLU A 153 -1.70 17.65 -0.51
N ILE A 154 -2.80 17.67 -1.24
CA ILE A 154 -3.85 16.64 -1.10
C ILE A 154 -3.93 15.80 -2.35
N VAL A 155 -3.84 14.49 -2.14
CA VAL A 155 -4.06 13.43 -3.13
C VAL A 155 -5.36 12.71 -2.79
N VAL A 156 -6.19 12.42 -3.78
CA VAL A 156 -7.47 11.71 -3.60
C VAL A 156 -7.37 10.32 -4.22
N ASP A 157 -7.87 9.32 -3.49
CA ASP A 157 -8.01 7.95 -3.99
C ASP A 157 -9.45 7.48 -3.80
N VAL A 158 -10.12 7.19 -4.90
CA VAL A 158 -11.53 6.79 -4.90
C VAL A 158 -11.72 5.26 -4.98
N ASN A 159 -10.64 4.50 -5.05
CA ASN A 159 -10.63 3.04 -5.05
C ASN A 159 -11.66 2.44 -6.03
N GLN A 160 -11.64 2.88 -7.29
CA GLN A 160 -12.57 2.47 -8.35
C GLN A 160 -14.04 2.85 -8.09
N GLY A 161 -14.30 3.76 -7.13
CA GLY A 161 -15.66 4.15 -6.72
C GLY A 161 -16.34 5.14 -7.67
N TRP A 162 -15.62 5.70 -8.67
CA TRP A 162 -16.17 6.67 -9.60
C TRP A 162 -16.25 6.13 -11.02
N THR A 163 -17.25 6.59 -11.75
CA THR A 163 -17.30 6.49 -13.21
C THR A 163 -16.49 7.63 -13.84
N PHE A 164 -16.14 7.48 -15.12
CA PHE A 164 -15.47 8.55 -15.87
C PHE A 164 -16.30 9.84 -15.96
N GLU A 165 -17.63 9.73 -15.99
CA GLU A 165 -18.52 10.91 -15.97
C GLU A 165 -18.48 11.64 -14.64
N GLN A 166 -18.39 10.91 -13.51
CA GLN A 166 -18.19 11.50 -12.19
C GLN A 166 -16.84 12.19 -12.09
N LEU A 167 -15.77 11.56 -12.60
CA LEU A 167 -14.45 12.19 -12.66
C LEU A 167 -14.51 13.52 -13.44
N LYS A 168 -15.13 13.56 -14.62
CA LYS A 168 -15.28 14.81 -15.40
C LYS A 168 -16.04 15.89 -14.62
N THR A 169 -17.01 15.48 -13.81
CA THR A 169 -17.80 16.41 -12.99
C THR A 169 -16.99 16.96 -11.82
N PHE A 170 -16.24 16.12 -11.13
CA PHE A 170 -15.50 16.53 -9.93
C PHE A 170 -14.13 17.16 -10.21
N ALA A 171 -13.43 16.75 -11.26
CA ALA A 171 -12.08 17.20 -11.54
C ALA A 171 -11.91 18.75 -11.60
N PRO A 172 -12.79 19.54 -12.25
CA PRO A 172 -12.68 21.00 -12.22
C PRO A 172 -12.80 21.59 -10.82
N GLN A 173 -13.69 21.03 -9.98
CA GLN A 173 -13.94 21.48 -8.62
C GLN A 173 -12.76 21.13 -7.71
N PHE A 174 -12.19 19.93 -7.88
CA PHE A 174 -11.01 19.48 -7.15
C PHE A 174 -9.76 20.28 -7.54
N LYS A 175 -9.61 20.59 -8.81
CA LYS A 175 -8.57 21.51 -9.28
C LYS A 175 -8.67 22.89 -8.60
N ALA A 176 -9.89 23.42 -8.47
CA ALA A 176 -10.12 24.71 -7.79
C ALA A 176 -9.78 24.64 -6.28
N LEU A 177 -9.88 23.46 -5.66
CA LEU A 177 -9.47 23.20 -4.26
C LEU A 177 -7.98 22.83 -4.13
N GLY A 178 -7.20 22.89 -5.21
CA GLY A 178 -5.78 22.61 -5.19
C GLY A 178 -5.45 21.13 -4.94
N ILE A 179 -6.31 20.20 -5.43
CA ILE A 179 -6.00 18.77 -5.38
C ILE A 179 -4.92 18.46 -6.42
N ALA A 180 -3.83 17.82 -5.95
CA ALA A 180 -2.66 17.53 -6.77
C ALA A 180 -2.87 16.31 -7.69
N MET A 181 -3.56 15.28 -7.20
CA MET A 181 -3.77 14.03 -7.93
C MET A 181 -5.10 13.37 -7.54
N ILE A 182 -5.72 12.70 -8.51
CA ILE A 182 -6.86 11.80 -8.30
C ILE A 182 -6.42 10.42 -8.81
N GLU A 183 -6.45 9.42 -7.91
CA GLU A 183 -6.10 8.02 -8.18
C GLU A 183 -7.38 7.20 -8.39
N GLN A 184 -7.37 6.33 -9.44
CA GLN A 184 -8.44 5.40 -9.85
C GLN A 184 -9.76 6.13 -10.27
#